data_a6f70c89b2572e8d7f3850990ac051d4
#
_entry.id   a6f70c89b2572e8d7f3850990ac051d4
#
_cell.length_a   1.000
_cell.length_b   1.000
_cell.length_c   1.000
_cell.angle_alpha   90.00
_cell.angle_beta   90.00
_cell.angle_gamma   90.00
#
_symmetry.space_group_name_H-M   'P 1'
#
loop_
_entity.id
_entity.type
_entity.pdbx_description
1 polymer ?
#
loop_
_entity_poly.entity_id
_entity_poly.type
_entity_poly.pdbx_seq_one_letter_code
_entity_poly.pdbx_strand_id
1 'polypeptide(L)'
;MQFGVISTANIADKAVVPAIRDSDHDVRAIASRSPDAAADFADRHGIPETYDSYEALLDADVDAVYNPLPNALHAEWTKRAADAGLHVLCEKPLASDAEEAVEVVEHCADAGVTLMEAFMYQYHPRTVRALEVAREELGDIRHVHAAFNFPLPEGSDVRLDPDLAGGALMDVGCYSVSAARQFLGEPVLVDASTHDHRDCGVDTEIAGTLEFDGGATATVEASFETRELQTYRVEGTEGWLEARDAYNPDGGETILRWGTGEKTVEETFDDVDQYRLEVEHFAASVQAERDPLTDGEEAVANMRTIDALYEAAATGETIPL
;
A
#
# COMPACT_ATOMS: atom_id res chain seq x y z
N MET A 1 -9.04 4.04 20.39
CA MET A 1 -9.81 4.37 19.16
C MET A 1 -10.72 3.19 18.85
N GLN A 2 -11.96 3.47 18.46
CA GLN A 2 -12.94 2.47 18.04
C GLN A 2 -13.02 2.47 16.51
N PHE A 3 -12.76 1.32 15.88
CA PHE A 3 -12.79 1.18 14.43
C PHE A 3 -14.10 0.57 13.93
N GLY A 4 -14.62 1.09 12.82
CA GLY A 4 -15.56 0.42 11.95
C GLY A 4 -14.83 -0.22 10.77
N VAL A 5 -15.26 -1.39 10.32
CA VAL A 5 -14.65 -2.08 9.16
C VAL A 5 -15.66 -2.14 8.02
N ILE A 6 -15.29 -1.57 6.86
CA ILE A 6 -16.14 -1.58 5.66
C ILE A 6 -15.81 -2.83 4.84
N SER A 7 -16.63 -3.88 4.91
CA SER A 7 -16.45 -5.14 4.19
C SER A 7 -15.73 -6.24 4.99
N THR A 8 -16.11 -7.46 4.67
CA THR A 8 -15.50 -8.70 5.17
C THR A 8 -14.36 -9.19 4.26
N ALA A 9 -13.55 -8.26 3.75
CA ALA A 9 -12.43 -8.55 2.87
C ALA A 9 -11.39 -9.47 3.56
N ASN A 10 -10.70 -10.27 2.75
CA ASN A 10 -9.72 -11.24 3.27
C ASN A 10 -8.57 -10.59 4.04
N ILE A 11 -8.14 -9.38 3.61
CA ILE A 11 -7.09 -8.64 4.31
C ILE A 11 -7.58 -8.16 5.69
N ALA A 12 -8.82 -7.73 5.80
CA ALA A 12 -9.43 -7.40 7.08
C ALA A 12 -9.51 -8.62 8.01
N ASP A 13 -9.93 -9.79 7.47
CA ASP A 13 -10.08 -11.03 8.24
C ASP A 13 -8.75 -11.57 8.78
N LYS A 14 -7.70 -11.53 7.95
CA LYS A 14 -6.43 -12.21 8.25
C LYS A 14 -5.36 -11.33 8.87
N ALA A 15 -5.41 -10.04 8.62
CA ALA A 15 -4.34 -9.13 9.01
C ALA A 15 -4.82 -7.97 9.87
N VAL A 16 -5.63 -7.03 9.32
CA VAL A 16 -5.85 -5.74 9.97
C VAL A 16 -6.77 -5.84 11.20
N VAL A 17 -7.84 -6.64 11.18
CA VAL A 17 -8.69 -6.82 12.37
C VAL A 17 -7.94 -7.53 13.52
N PRO A 18 -7.17 -8.61 13.28
CA PRO A 18 -6.25 -9.12 14.29
C PRO A 18 -5.26 -8.07 14.82
N ALA A 19 -4.63 -7.29 13.94
CA ALA A 19 -3.68 -6.24 14.29
C ALA A 19 -4.29 -5.14 15.17
N ILE A 20 -5.51 -4.66 14.84
CA ILE A 20 -6.25 -3.72 15.69
C ILE A 20 -6.48 -4.30 17.08
N ARG A 21 -6.88 -5.57 17.19
CA ARG A 21 -7.16 -6.23 18.46
C ARG A 21 -5.92 -6.52 19.30
N ASP A 22 -4.78 -6.70 18.65
CA ASP A 22 -3.48 -6.89 19.32
C ASP A 22 -2.82 -5.55 19.70
N SER A 23 -3.45 -4.42 19.35
CA SER A 23 -3.08 -3.07 19.74
C SER A 23 -3.92 -2.58 20.94
N ASP A 24 -3.75 -1.30 21.34
CA ASP A 24 -4.58 -0.63 22.34
C ASP A 24 -5.91 -0.07 21.77
N HIS A 25 -6.39 -0.66 20.66
CA HIS A 25 -7.59 -0.21 19.93
C HIS A 25 -8.57 -1.37 19.74
N ASP A 26 -9.82 -1.05 19.40
CA ASP A 26 -10.89 -2.04 19.26
C ASP A 26 -11.60 -1.92 17.91
N VAL A 27 -12.08 -3.05 17.38
CA VAL A 27 -13.05 -3.07 16.29
C VAL A 27 -14.46 -3.11 16.89
N ARG A 28 -15.19 -2.02 16.74
CA ARG A 28 -16.54 -1.84 17.28
C ARG A 28 -17.62 -2.38 16.35
N ALA A 29 -17.44 -2.20 15.05
CA ALA A 29 -18.46 -2.45 14.04
C ALA A 29 -17.90 -3.06 12.77
N ILE A 30 -18.69 -3.91 12.12
CA ILE A 30 -18.41 -4.46 10.78
C ILE A 30 -19.64 -4.30 9.90
N ALA A 31 -19.46 -3.90 8.66
CA ALA A 31 -20.52 -3.90 7.65
C ALA A 31 -20.21 -4.84 6.48
N SER A 32 -21.27 -5.46 5.96
CA SER A 32 -21.18 -6.22 4.70
C SER A 32 -22.51 -6.11 3.96
N ARG A 33 -22.45 -6.17 2.62
CA ARG A 33 -23.64 -6.31 1.77
C ARG A 33 -24.36 -7.66 1.96
N SER A 34 -23.71 -8.61 2.64
CA SER A 34 -24.29 -9.87 3.08
C SER A 34 -24.38 -9.87 4.60
N PRO A 35 -25.58 -9.80 5.18
CA PRO A 35 -25.77 -9.84 6.64
C PRO A 35 -25.19 -11.11 7.28
N ASP A 36 -25.32 -12.26 6.61
CA ASP A 36 -24.76 -13.52 7.10
C ASP A 36 -23.23 -13.45 7.14
N ALA A 37 -22.60 -12.87 6.12
CA ALA A 37 -21.13 -12.72 6.10
C ALA A 37 -20.66 -11.75 7.20
N ALA A 38 -21.40 -10.66 7.46
CA ALA A 38 -21.11 -9.75 8.57
C ALA A 38 -21.22 -10.45 9.92
N ALA A 39 -22.27 -11.24 10.13
CA ALA A 39 -22.48 -11.98 11.37
C ALA A 39 -21.38 -13.03 11.61
N ASP A 40 -21.05 -13.84 10.59
CA ASP A 40 -19.99 -14.84 10.67
C ASP A 40 -18.60 -14.21 10.95
N PHE A 41 -18.34 -13.05 10.33
CA PHE A 41 -17.10 -12.30 10.57
C PHE A 41 -17.06 -11.74 11.99
N ALA A 42 -18.14 -11.14 12.44
CA ALA A 42 -18.27 -10.59 13.79
C ALA A 42 -18.11 -11.67 14.87
N ASP A 43 -18.70 -12.83 14.67
CA ASP A 43 -18.58 -13.97 15.60
C ASP A 43 -17.13 -14.48 15.70
N ARG A 44 -16.41 -14.57 14.55
CA ARG A 44 -14.99 -15.00 14.56
C ARG A 44 -14.08 -14.02 15.29
N HIS A 45 -14.34 -12.73 15.13
CA HIS A 45 -13.48 -11.68 15.67
C HIS A 45 -14.02 -11.07 16.97
N GLY A 46 -15.20 -11.44 17.44
CA GLY A 46 -15.82 -10.90 18.64
C GLY A 46 -16.22 -9.44 18.49
N ILE A 47 -16.63 -9.00 17.29
CA ILE A 47 -17.05 -7.63 16.99
C ILE A 47 -18.51 -7.46 17.49
N PRO A 48 -18.80 -6.43 18.32
CA PRO A 48 -20.10 -6.34 18.98
C PRO A 48 -21.26 -5.90 18.06
N GLU A 49 -20.98 -5.16 16.98
CA GLU A 49 -22.00 -4.58 16.12
C GLU A 49 -21.83 -4.98 14.66
N THR A 50 -22.93 -5.35 14.01
CA THR A 50 -22.98 -5.70 12.59
C THR A 50 -23.98 -4.85 11.85
N TYR A 51 -23.62 -4.43 10.64
CA TYR A 51 -24.48 -3.61 9.78
C TYR A 51 -24.64 -4.30 8.41
N ASP A 52 -25.82 -4.16 7.81
CA ASP A 52 -26.19 -4.75 6.52
C ASP A 52 -25.89 -3.83 5.32
N SER A 53 -25.38 -2.64 5.60
CA SER A 53 -24.90 -1.70 4.59
C SER A 53 -23.72 -0.88 5.12
N TYR A 54 -22.89 -0.41 4.21
CA TYR A 54 -21.74 0.43 4.57
C TYR A 54 -22.19 1.80 5.08
N GLU A 55 -23.28 2.35 4.52
CA GLU A 55 -23.92 3.59 4.99
C GLU A 55 -24.32 3.50 6.48
N ALA A 56 -24.94 2.40 6.86
CA ALA A 56 -25.39 2.23 8.24
C ALA A 56 -24.22 2.15 9.23
N LEU A 57 -23.06 1.63 8.81
CA LEU A 57 -21.86 1.62 9.62
C LEU A 57 -21.31 3.03 9.84
N LEU A 58 -21.43 3.93 8.87
CA LEU A 58 -20.93 5.31 9.00
C LEU A 58 -21.71 6.12 10.07
N ASP A 59 -22.90 5.67 10.45
CA ASP A 59 -23.69 6.24 11.55
C ASP A 59 -23.38 5.60 12.92
N ALA A 60 -22.45 4.61 12.97
CA ALA A 60 -22.09 3.93 14.21
C ALA A 60 -21.23 4.81 15.13
N ASP A 61 -21.18 4.45 16.42
CA ASP A 61 -20.33 5.10 17.42
C ASP A 61 -18.86 4.61 17.29
N VAL A 62 -18.19 5.07 16.22
CA VAL A 62 -16.79 4.76 15.90
C VAL A 62 -16.00 6.04 15.66
N ASP A 63 -14.70 6.01 15.89
CA ASP A 63 -13.80 7.14 15.67
C ASP A 63 -13.23 7.16 14.24
N ALA A 64 -13.04 5.97 13.68
CA ALA A 64 -12.41 5.79 12.37
C ALA A 64 -12.98 4.57 11.64
N VAL A 65 -12.81 4.56 10.33
CA VAL A 65 -13.10 3.39 9.50
C VAL A 65 -11.83 2.85 8.86
N TYR A 66 -11.77 1.53 8.73
CA TYR A 66 -10.86 0.83 7.86
C TYR A 66 -11.61 0.44 6.57
N ASN A 67 -11.07 0.87 5.43
CA ASN A 67 -11.68 0.67 4.11
C ASN A 67 -10.88 -0.33 3.26
N PRO A 68 -11.17 -1.64 3.32
CA PRO A 68 -10.53 -2.68 2.52
C PRO A 68 -11.37 -3.10 1.30
N LEU A 69 -12.09 -2.20 0.71
CA LEU A 69 -12.88 -2.47 -0.50
C LEU A 69 -11.97 -2.71 -1.71
N PRO A 70 -12.46 -3.19 -2.84
CA PRO A 70 -11.73 -3.12 -4.12
C PRO A 70 -11.37 -1.68 -4.50
N ASN A 71 -10.25 -1.50 -5.22
CA ASN A 71 -9.65 -0.20 -5.53
C ASN A 71 -10.65 0.85 -6.04
N ALA A 72 -11.50 0.51 -7.02
CA ALA A 72 -12.50 1.42 -7.57
C ALA A 72 -13.57 1.92 -6.57
N LEU A 73 -13.61 1.35 -5.38
CA LEU A 73 -14.57 1.74 -4.33
C LEU A 73 -13.91 2.52 -3.19
N HIS A 74 -12.58 2.65 -3.21
CA HIS A 74 -11.87 3.35 -2.15
C HIS A 74 -12.29 4.81 -2.06
N ALA A 75 -12.30 5.52 -3.16
CA ALA A 75 -12.60 6.96 -3.21
C ALA A 75 -14.02 7.27 -2.74
N GLU A 76 -15.02 6.55 -3.23
CA GLU A 76 -16.41 6.77 -2.83
C GLU A 76 -16.60 6.62 -1.32
N TRP A 77 -16.13 5.48 -0.77
CA TRP A 77 -16.38 5.17 0.63
C TRP A 77 -15.48 5.95 1.59
N THR A 78 -14.31 6.34 1.16
CA THR A 78 -13.44 7.26 1.91
C THR A 78 -14.07 8.64 2.01
N LYS A 79 -14.57 9.21 0.90
CA LYS A 79 -15.28 10.51 0.91
C LYS A 79 -16.55 10.46 1.78
N ARG A 80 -17.35 9.39 1.70
CA ARG A 80 -18.54 9.22 2.56
C ARG A 80 -18.19 9.10 4.04
N ALA A 81 -17.11 8.42 4.38
CA ALA A 81 -16.64 8.34 5.77
C ALA A 81 -16.18 9.72 6.28
N ALA A 82 -15.48 10.49 5.45
CA ALA A 82 -15.09 11.86 5.76
C ALA A 82 -16.31 12.77 5.97
N ASP A 83 -17.36 12.65 5.15
CA ASP A 83 -18.64 13.38 5.33
C ASP A 83 -19.32 13.05 6.67
N ALA A 84 -19.12 11.84 7.19
CA ALA A 84 -19.59 11.42 8.51
C ALA A 84 -18.67 11.88 9.65
N GLY A 85 -17.56 12.55 9.35
CA GLY A 85 -16.58 13.02 10.33
C GLY A 85 -15.66 11.91 10.86
N LEU A 86 -15.55 10.78 10.17
CA LEU A 86 -14.73 9.65 10.58
C LEU A 86 -13.32 9.74 9.95
N HIS A 87 -12.29 9.45 10.74
CA HIS A 87 -10.95 9.27 10.22
C HIS A 87 -10.86 8.00 9.37
N VAL A 88 -9.98 7.95 8.37
CA VAL A 88 -9.95 6.85 7.41
C VAL A 88 -8.56 6.25 7.27
N LEU A 89 -8.47 4.94 7.53
CA LEU A 89 -7.38 4.08 7.08
C LEU A 89 -7.88 3.33 5.83
N CYS A 90 -7.36 3.70 4.66
CA CYS A 90 -7.79 3.15 3.37
C CYS A 90 -6.73 2.22 2.80
N GLU A 91 -7.14 1.05 2.30
CA GLU A 91 -6.23 0.17 1.57
C GLU A 91 -5.63 0.85 0.33
N LYS A 92 -4.47 0.35 -0.02
CA LYS A 92 -3.72 0.78 -1.20
C LYS A 92 -4.20 0.04 -2.48
N PRO A 93 -4.07 0.68 -3.64
CA PRO A 93 -3.82 2.11 -3.82
C PRO A 93 -5.06 2.93 -3.43
N LEU A 94 -4.86 4.18 -3.03
CA LEU A 94 -5.91 5.03 -2.46
C LEU A 94 -7.11 5.22 -3.39
N ALA A 95 -6.90 5.21 -4.69
CA ALA A 95 -7.90 5.51 -5.71
C ALA A 95 -7.62 4.73 -7.01
N SER A 96 -8.48 4.90 -8.01
CA SER A 96 -8.32 4.26 -9.33
C SER A 96 -7.32 5.00 -10.23
N ASP A 97 -7.10 6.29 -9.99
CA ASP A 97 -6.15 7.16 -10.68
C ASP A 97 -5.74 8.36 -9.80
N ALA A 98 -4.79 9.16 -10.29
CA ALA A 98 -4.26 10.30 -9.55
C ALA A 98 -5.26 11.46 -9.41
N GLU A 99 -6.16 11.67 -10.36
CA GLU A 99 -7.18 12.72 -10.30
C GLU A 99 -8.18 12.39 -9.18
N GLU A 100 -8.64 11.15 -9.12
CA GLU A 100 -9.51 10.66 -8.06
C GLU A 100 -8.81 10.70 -6.69
N ALA A 101 -7.51 10.35 -6.63
CA ALA A 101 -6.72 10.45 -5.39
C ALA A 101 -6.65 11.90 -4.86
N VAL A 102 -6.43 12.89 -5.75
CA VAL A 102 -6.45 14.32 -5.38
C VAL A 102 -7.81 14.71 -4.80
N GLU A 103 -8.90 14.32 -5.47
CA GLU A 103 -10.26 14.60 -4.97
C GLU A 103 -10.51 14.02 -3.58
N VAL A 104 -10.05 12.80 -3.32
CA VAL A 104 -10.21 12.13 -2.00
C VAL A 104 -9.44 12.89 -0.92
N VAL A 105 -8.20 13.27 -1.22
CA VAL A 105 -7.33 13.98 -0.28
C VAL A 105 -7.88 15.35 0.08
N GLU A 106 -8.28 16.13 -0.94
CA GLU A 106 -8.89 17.44 -0.74
C GLU A 106 -10.20 17.33 0.05
N HIS A 107 -11.03 16.33 -0.24
CA HIS A 107 -12.29 16.10 0.47
C HIS A 107 -12.08 15.77 1.95
N CYS A 108 -11.12 14.89 2.26
CA CYS A 108 -10.80 14.56 3.66
C CYS A 108 -10.22 15.76 4.42
N ALA A 109 -9.37 16.56 3.75
CA ALA A 109 -8.82 17.78 4.33
C ALA A 109 -9.93 18.82 4.63
N ASP A 110 -10.87 19.03 3.71
CA ASP A 110 -12.02 19.92 3.88
C ASP A 110 -12.95 19.46 5.00
N ALA A 111 -13.12 18.15 5.17
CA ALA A 111 -13.88 17.55 6.27
C ALA A 111 -13.14 17.60 7.62
N GLY A 112 -11.84 17.89 7.63
CA GLY A 112 -11.01 17.94 8.83
C GLY A 112 -10.74 16.57 9.46
N VAL A 113 -10.71 15.51 8.64
CA VAL A 113 -10.41 14.15 9.07
C VAL A 113 -9.03 13.70 8.62
N THR A 114 -8.39 12.86 9.40
CA THR A 114 -7.14 12.22 9.02
C THR A 114 -7.40 11.11 8.02
N LEU A 115 -6.71 11.16 6.88
CA LEU A 115 -6.63 10.10 5.88
C LEU A 115 -5.23 9.48 5.91
N MET A 116 -5.14 8.16 5.88
CA MET A 116 -3.90 7.41 5.74
C MET A 116 -4.08 6.27 4.75
N GLU A 117 -3.15 6.15 3.80
CA GLU A 117 -3.07 5.01 2.91
C GLU A 117 -2.33 3.86 3.58
N ALA A 118 -2.87 2.64 3.47
CA ALA A 118 -2.38 1.46 4.18
C ALA A 118 -1.20 0.80 3.43
N PHE A 119 -0.01 1.34 3.63
CA PHE A 119 1.27 0.78 3.16
C PHE A 119 2.08 0.19 4.32
N MET A 120 1.59 -0.88 4.91
CA MET A 120 2.09 -1.51 6.14
C MET A 120 3.62 -1.73 6.16
N TYR A 121 4.25 -2.06 5.01
CA TYR A 121 5.68 -2.36 4.94
C TYR A 121 6.57 -1.17 5.32
N GLN A 122 6.07 0.06 5.18
CA GLN A 122 6.80 1.29 5.54
C GLN A 122 7.00 1.42 7.05
N TYR A 123 6.13 0.80 7.84
CA TYR A 123 6.20 0.81 9.31
C TYR A 123 7.08 -0.30 9.88
N HIS A 124 7.49 -1.26 9.04
CA HIS A 124 8.37 -2.35 9.48
C HIS A 124 9.76 -1.82 9.85
N PRO A 125 10.34 -2.19 11.01
CA PRO A 125 11.65 -1.70 11.46
C PRO A 125 12.77 -1.93 10.43
N ARG A 126 12.72 -3.02 9.66
CA ARG A 126 13.66 -3.29 8.57
C ARG A 126 13.60 -2.21 7.50
N THR A 127 12.40 -1.76 7.08
CA THR A 127 12.26 -0.70 6.05
C THR A 127 12.77 0.63 6.59
N VAL A 128 12.44 0.99 7.82
CA VAL A 128 12.98 2.19 8.49
C VAL A 128 14.52 2.14 8.50
N ARG A 129 15.09 0.99 8.90
CA ARG A 129 16.54 0.80 8.92
C ARG A 129 17.18 0.85 7.53
N ALA A 130 16.51 0.32 6.51
CA ALA A 130 16.98 0.37 5.12
C ALA A 130 17.13 1.83 4.62
N LEU A 131 16.17 2.70 4.96
CA LEU A 131 16.23 4.13 4.62
C LEU A 131 17.36 4.86 5.38
N GLU A 132 17.60 4.50 6.64
CA GLU A 132 18.74 5.03 7.41
C GLU A 132 20.06 4.62 6.76
N VAL A 133 20.24 3.31 6.48
CA VAL A 133 21.45 2.79 5.84
C VAL A 133 21.68 3.45 4.48
N ALA A 134 20.62 3.60 3.68
CA ALA A 134 20.72 4.25 2.37
C ALA A 134 21.24 5.69 2.48
N ARG A 135 20.76 6.43 3.47
CA ARG A 135 21.17 7.83 3.72
C ARG A 135 22.57 7.97 4.29
N GLU A 136 22.97 7.06 5.18
CA GLU A 136 24.17 7.21 5.99
C GLU A 136 25.41 6.47 5.43
N GLU A 137 25.18 5.35 4.70
CA GLU A 137 26.23 4.40 4.38
C GLU A 137 26.48 4.21 2.86
N LEU A 138 25.49 4.54 1.97
CA LEU A 138 25.59 4.16 0.57
C LEU A 138 26.14 5.27 -0.35
N GLY A 139 26.36 6.47 0.17
CA GLY A 139 26.72 7.63 -0.65
C GLY A 139 25.55 8.08 -1.54
N ASP A 140 25.84 8.59 -2.75
CA ASP A 140 24.77 8.95 -3.69
C ASP A 140 24.10 7.68 -4.24
N ILE A 141 22.79 7.55 -4.06
CA ILE A 141 22.03 6.44 -4.65
C ILE A 141 22.01 6.61 -6.17
N ARG A 142 22.28 5.53 -6.89
CA ARG A 142 22.37 5.48 -8.37
C ARG A 142 21.28 4.64 -8.99
N HIS A 143 20.89 3.55 -8.34
CA HIS A 143 19.88 2.66 -8.87
C HIS A 143 19.08 1.99 -7.75
N VAL A 144 17.78 1.84 -8.00
CA VAL A 144 16.88 1.00 -7.18
C VAL A 144 16.24 -0.05 -8.09
N HIS A 145 16.28 -1.31 -7.68
CA HIS A 145 15.46 -2.37 -8.26
C HIS A 145 14.41 -2.78 -7.24
N ALA A 146 13.15 -2.74 -7.63
CA ALA A 146 12.02 -3.11 -6.77
C ALA A 146 11.08 -4.04 -7.54
N ALA A 147 10.68 -5.15 -6.90
CA ALA A 147 9.80 -6.14 -7.52
C ALA A 147 8.83 -6.74 -6.51
N PHE A 148 7.57 -6.87 -6.93
CA PHE A 148 6.59 -7.66 -6.20
C PHE A 148 5.79 -8.54 -7.16
N ASN A 149 6.10 -9.82 -7.15
CA ASN A 149 5.51 -10.83 -7.99
C ASN A 149 4.92 -11.93 -7.12
N PHE A 150 3.78 -12.48 -7.51
CA PHE A 150 3.24 -13.70 -6.93
C PHE A 150 2.32 -14.42 -7.93
N PRO A 151 2.26 -15.76 -7.91
CA PRO A 151 1.40 -16.50 -8.82
C PRO A 151 -0.07 -16.38 -8.37
N LEU A 152 -0.86 -15.54 -9.03
CA LEU A 152 -2.30 -15.45 -8.75
C LEU A 152 -2.99 -16.70 -9.29
N PRO A 153 -3.75 -17.45 -8.45
CA PRO A 153 -4.46 -18.64 -8.91
C PRO A 153 -5.40 -18.35 -10.08
N GLU A 154 -5.67 -19.38 -10.90
CA GLU A 154 -6.69 -19.27 -11.93
C GLU A 154 -8.08 -19.10 -11.31
N GLY A 155 -8.93 -18.33 -11.95
CA GLY A 155 -10.32 -18.09 -11.54
C GLY A 155 -10.70 -16.61 -11.54
N SER A 156 -11.87 -16.32 -11.01
CA SER A 156 -12.33 -14.93 -10.84
C SER A 156 -11.69 -14.32 -9.58
N ASP A 157 -11.06 -13.19 -9.76
CA ASP A 157 -10.45 -12.40 -8.68
C ASP A 157 -10.70 -10.91 -8.96
N VAL A 158 -10.88 -10.11 -7.92
CA VAL A 158 -11.08 -8.65 -8.04
C VAL A 158 -9.88 -7.96 -8.68
N ARG A 159 -8.68 -8.54 -8.55
CA ARG A 159 -7.44 -8.05 -9.16
C ARG A 159 -7.41 -8.18 -10.69
N LEU A 160 -8.29 -8.99 -11.26
CA LEU A 160 -8.42 -9.23 -12.70
C LEU A 160 -9.64 -8.52 -13.29
N ASP A 161 -10.32 -7.69 -12.52
CA ASP A 161 -11.54 -7.01 -12.93
C ASP A 161 -11.24 -5.53 -13.25
N PRO A 162 -11.36 -5.10 -14.53
CA PRO A 162 -11.14 -3.71 -14.92
C PRO A 162 -12.15 -2.74 -14.29
N ASP A 163 -13.39 -3.19 -14.02
CA ASP A 163 -14.42 -2.36 -13.38
C ASP A 163 -14.11 -2.10 -11.89
N LEU A 164 -13.18 -2.86 -11.31
CA LEU A 164 -12.72 -2.70 -9.95
C LEU A 164 -11.31 -2.10 -9.84
N ALA A 165 -10.80 -1.53 -10.94
CA ALA A 165 -9.44 -1.00 -11.04
C ALA A 165 -8.37 -2.04 -10.65
N GLY A 166 -8.52 -3.27 -11.22
CA GLY A 166 -7.56 -4.35 -11.06
C GLY A 166 -6.25 -4.08 -11.83
N GLY A 167 -5.35 -5.05 -11.82
CA GLY A 167 -4.05 -4.99 -12.49
C GLY A 167 -2.89 -5.27 -11.53
N ALA A 168 -1.81 -5.84 -12.08
CA ALA A 168 -0.62 -6.15 -11.30
C ALA A 168 0.08 -4.88 -10.82
N LEU A 169 0.10 -3.81 -11.64
CA LEU A 169 0.65 -2.52 -11.22
C LEU A 169 -0.15 -1.92 -10.06
N MET A 170 -1.47 -1.95 -10.12
CA MET A 170 -2.34 -1.44 -9.07
C MET A 170 -2.23 -2.25 -7.78
N ASP A 171 -2.27 -3.58 -7.85
CA ASP A 171 -2.30 -4.42 -6.63
C ASP A 171 -0.93 -4.51 -5.95
N VAL A 172 0.12 -4.83 -6.69
CA VAL A 172 1.46 -5.08 -6.11
C VAL A 172 2.57 -4.20 -6.68
N GLY A 173 2.43 -3.70 -7.90
CA GLY A 173 3.38 -2.76 -8.49
C GLY A 173 3.42 -1.41 -7.75
N CYS A 174 2.32 -1.00 -7.14
CA CYS A 174 2.26 0.17 -6.28
C CYS A 174 3.30 0.12 -5.14
N TYR A 175 3.63 -1.06 -4.61
CA TYR A 175 4.72 -1.25 -3.64
C TYR A 175 6.10 -1.02 -4.25
N SER A 176 6.32 -1.52 -5.46
CA SER A 176 7.60 -1.35 -6.16
C SER A 176 7.85 0.12 -6.51
N VAL A 177 6.80 0.83 -6.94
CA VAL A 177 6.82 2.28 -7.19
C VAL A 177 7.09 3.05 -5.89
N SER A 178 6.32 2.76 -4.84
CA SER A 178 6.50 3.37 -3.52
C SER A 178 7.92 3.17 -2.99
N ALA A 179 8.48 1.95 -3.08
CA ALA A 179 9.85 1.69 -2.63
C ALA A 179 10.89 2.50 -3.42
N ALA A 180 10.76 2.58 -4.75
CA ALA A 180 11.67 3.38 -5.57
C ALA A 180 11.64 4.87 -5.18
N ARG A 181 10.45 5.42 -4.99
CA ARG A 181 10.23 6.81 -4.58
C ARG A 181 10.79 7.09 -3.18
N GLN A 182 10.66 6.17 -2.24
CA GLN A 182 11.22 6.35 -0.89
C GLN A 182 12.73 6.51 -0.86
N PHE A 183 13.46 5.82 -1.74
CA PHE A 183 14.91 5.93 -1.81
C PHE A 183 15.41 7.08 -2.68
N LEU A 184 14.65 7.48 -3.71
CA LEU A 184 15.11 8.42 -4.75
C LEU A 184 14.32 9.72 -4.85
N GLY A 185 13.17 9.83 -4.15
CA GLY A 185 12.25 10.95 -4.29
C GLY A 185 11.31 10.78 -5.49
N GLU A 186 10.85 11.91 -6.08
CA GLU A 186 9.90 11.85 -7.18
C GLU A 186 10.61 11.62 -8.53
N PRO A 187 10.14 10.72 -9.38
CA PRO A 187 10.68 10.53 -10.71
C PRO A 187 10.32 11.70 -11.61
N VAL A 188 11.15 11.95 -12.63
CA VAL A 188 10.94 13.01 -13.63
C VAL A 188 10.56 12.46 -15.00
N LEU A 189 10.89 11.18 -15.27
CA LEU A 189 10.54 10.46 -16.49
C LEU A 189 10.23 9.00 -16.17
N VAL A 190 9.28 8.41 -16.88
CA VAL A 190 8.99 6.99 -16.79
C VAL A 190 8.81 6.35 -18.16
N ASP A 191 9.15 5.06 -18.24
CA ASP A 191 8.93 4.18 -19.39
C ASP A 191 8.42 2.84 -18.89
N ALA A 192 7.50 2.17 -19.59
CA ALA A 192 6.94 0.90 -19.14
C ALA A 192 6.45 0.02 -20.28
N SER A 193 6.32 -1.27 -19.99
CA SER A 193 5.63 -2.26 -20.80
C SER A 193 4.72 -3.10 -19.93
N THR A 194 3.46 -3.26 -20.33
CA THR A 194 2.46 -4.11 -19.64
C THR A 194 2.01 -5.26 -20.53
N HIS A 195 1.62 -6.36 -19.90
CA HIS A 195 1.05 -7.52 -20.58
C HIS A 195 -0.17 -8.04 -19.83
N ASP A 196 -1.22 -8.33 -20.60
CA ASP A 196 -2.39 -9.09 -20.15
C ASP A 196 -2.29 -10.52 -20.70
N HIS A 197 -1.75 -11.44 -19.88
CA HIS A 197 -1.59 -12.84 -20.26
C HIS A 197 -2.87 -13.67 -20.11
N ARG A 198 -3.94 -13.07 -19.56
CA ARG A 198 -5.20 -13.75 -19.23
C ARG A 198 -6.40 -13.27 -20.04
N ASP A 199 -6.19 -12.29 -20.93
CA ASP A 199 -7.28 -11.64 -21.68
C ASP A 199 -8.39 -11.10 -20.76
N CYS A 200 -7.99 -10.55 -19.60
CA CYS A 200 -8.92 -10.07 -18.57
C CYS A 200 -9.19 -8.56 -18.63
N GLY A 201 -8.44 -7.82 -19.45
CA GLY A 201 -8.63 -6.38 -19.67
C GLY A 201 -7.82 -5.50 -18.72
N VAL A 202 -6.99 -6.10 -17.86
CA VAL A 202 -6.00 -5.41 -17.01
C VAL A 202 -4.62 -6.03 -17.20
N ASP A 203 -3.57 -5.32 -16.79
CA ASP A 203 -2.22 -5.88 -16.79
C ASP A 203 -2.10 -7.00 -15.75
N THR A 204 -1.50 -8.11 -16.17
CA THR A 204 -1.09 -9.19 -15.27
C THR A 204 0.41 -9.19 -15.03
N GLU A 205 1.14 -8.37 -15.78
CA GLU A 205 2.57 -8.15 -15.66
C GLU A 205 2.95 -6.75 -16.11
N ILE A 206 3.88 -6.11 -15.40
CA ILE A 206 4.51 -4.85 -15.79
C ILE A 206 6.00 -4.87 -15.48
N ALA A 207 6.78 -4.25 -16.38
CA ALA A 207 8.15 -3.82 -16.14
C ALA A 207 8.29 -2.35 -16.53
N GLY A 208 8.80 -1.54 -15.61
CA GLY A 208 8.98 -0.10 -15.80
C GLY A 208 10.36 0.40 -15.39
N THR A 209 10.75 1.53 -15.95
CA THR A 209 11.95 2.29 -15.59
C THR A 209 11.56 3.69 -15.19
N LEU A 210 12.12 4.17 -14.08
CA LEU A 210 11.94 5.53 -13.60
C LEU A 210 13.28 6.25 -13.62
N GLU A 211 13.30 7.50 -14.08
CA GLU A 211 14.47 8.38 -14.01
C GLU A 211 14.21 9.51 -13.03
N PHE A 212 15.22 9.87 -12.25
CA PHE A 212 15.14 10.85 -11.19
C PHE A 212 16.09 12.02 -11.45
N ASP A 213 15.86 13.15 -10.80
CA ASP A 213 16.79 14.26 -10.83
C ASP A 213 18.21 13.82 -10.44
N GLY A 214 19.22 14.32 -11.18
CA GLY A 214 20.62 13.92 -10.96
C GLY A 214 21.04 12.60 -11.64
N GLY A 215 20.13 11.95 -12.40
CA GLY A 215 20.42 10.80 -13.25
C GLY A 215 20.42 9.46 -12.51
N ALA A 216 19.86 9.38 -11.31
CA ALA A 216 19.54 8.11 -10.68
C ALA A 216 18.36 7.45 -11.43
N THR A 217 18.27 6.12 -11.35
CA THR A 217 17.21 5.36 -12.02
C THR A 217 16.62 4.30 -11.10
N ALA A 218 15.39 3.88 -11.38
CA ALA A 218 14.84 2.67 -10.79
C ALA A 218 14.25 1.74 -11.85
N THR A 219 14.23 0.44 -11.55
CA THR A 219 13.42 -0.54 -12.26
C THR A 219 12.36 -1.06 -11.32
N VAL A 220 11.12 -1.10 -11.79
CA VAL A 220 9.96 -1.58 -11.04
C VAL A 220 9.30 -2.72 -11.79
N GLU A 221 8.94 -3.77 -11.07
CA GLU A 221 8.30 -4.96 -11.63
C GLU A 221 7.10 -5.37 -10.77
N ALA A 222 6.05 -5.85 -11.43
CA ALA A 222 4.93 -6.53 -10.80
C ALA A 222 4.40 -7.64 -11.71
N SER A 223 4.07 -8.80 -11.15
CA SER A 223 3.55 -9.91 -11.95
C SER A 223 2.65 -10.83 -11.13
N PHE A 224 1.52 -11.22 -11.73
CA PHE A 224 0.65 -12.31 -11.27
C PHE A 224 1.00 -13.67 -11.90
N GLU A 225 1.97 -13.69 -12.83
CA GLU A 225 2.28 -14.86 -13.67
C GLU A 225 3.57 -15.56 -13.27
N THR A 226 4.39 -14.94 -12.44
CA THR A 226 5.69 -15.48 -12.06
C THR A 226 5.70 -15.99 -10.63
N ARG A 227 6.81 -16.62 -10.23
CA ARG A 227 7.02 -17.08 -8.85
C ARG A 227 7.07 -15.89 -7.92
N GLU A 228 6.72 -16.11 -6.66
CA GLU A 228 6.83 -15.14 -5.61
C GLU A 228 8.24 -14.54 -5.53
N LEU A 229 8.27 -13.22 -5.59
CA LEU A 229 9.45 -12.38 -5.43
C LEU A 229 9.00 -11.06 -4.82
N GLN A 230 9.46 -10.77 -3.62
CA GLN A 230 9.21 -9.51 -2.95
C GLN A 230 10.56 -8.93 -2.55
N THR A 231 11.07 -7.95 -3.29
CA THR A 231 12.42 -7.45 -3.04
C THR A 231 12.54 -5.98 -3.39
N TYR A 232 13.44 -5.31 -2.68
CA TYR A 232 14.11 -4.12 -3.20
C TYR A 232 15.61 -4.24 -2.98
N ARG A 233 16.37 -3.70 -3.95
CA ARG A 233 17.81 -3.57 -3.91
C ARG A 233 18.20 -2.15 -4.30
N VAL A 234 19.08 -1.54 -3.51
CA VAL A 234 19.54 -0.17 -3.69
C VAL A 234 21.05 -0.17 -3.89
N GLU A 235 21.49 0.50 -4.94
CA GLU A 235 22.92 0.65 -5.29
C GLU A 235 23.31 2.12 -5.16
N GLY A 236 24.32 2.39 -4.34
CA GLY A 236 24.91 3.71 -4.16
C GLY A 236 26.38 3.75 -4.58
N THR A 237 26.99 4.94 -4.54
CA THR A 237 28.39 5.13 -4.93
C THR A 237 29.38 4.50 -3.95
N GLU A 238 28.96 4.26 -2.69
CA GLU A 238 29.83 3.71 -1.63
C GLU A 238 29.39 2.33 -1.17
N GLY A 239 28.19 1.87 -1.60
CA GLY A 239 27.66 0.58 -1.15
C GLY A 239 26.33 0.23 -1.75
N TRP A 240 25.76 -0.84 -1.22
CA TRP A 240 24.47 -1.39 -1.64
C TRP A 240 23.69 -1.91 -0.44
N LEU A 241 22.37 -2.02 -0.56
CA LEU A 241 21.51 -2.78 0.35
C LEU A 241 20.49 -3.64 -0.41
N GLU A 242 20.00 -4.70 0.25
CA GLU A 242 18.98 -5.61 -0.27
C GLU A 242 18.06 -6.06 0.86
N ALA A 243 16.75 -6.03 0.60
CA ALA A 243 15.73 -6.66 1.40
C ALA A 243 14.96 -7.69 0.55
N ARG A 244 14.84 -8.91 1.07
CA ARG A 244 13.98 -9.97 0.52
C ARG A 244 12.74 -10.09 1.36
N ASP A 245 11.66 -10.64 0.79
CA ASP A 245 10.34 -10.65 1.40
C ASP A 245 9.99 -9.25 1.92
N ALA A 246 10.21 -8.25 1.01
CA ALA A 246 10.38 -6.85 1.37
C ALA A 246 9.08 -6.22 1.86
N TYR A 247 7.94 -6.65 1.32
CA TYR A 247 6.66 -5.98 1.52
C TYR A 247 5.75 -6.74 2.47
N ASN A 248 5.69 -8.06 2.36
CA ASN A 248 4.83 -8.89 3.21
C ASN A 248 5.57 -10.16 3.64
N PRO A 249 6.47 -10.08 4.62
CA PRO A 249 7.13 -11.26 5.15
C PRO A 249 6.10 -12.20 5.79
N ASP A 250 6.24 -13.49 5.50
CA ASP A 250 5.32 -14.56 5.99
C ASP A 250 5.39 -14.83 7.51
N GLY A 251 5.94 -13.89 8.27
CA GLY A 251 6.26 -14.04 9.68
C GLY A 251 7.65 -14.62 9.90
N GLY A 252 8.16 -14.48 11.12
CA GLY A 252 9.51 -14.86 11.49
C GLY A 252 10.53 -13.74 11.31
N GLU A 253 11.80 -14.09 11.45
CA GLU A 253 12.91 -13.14 11.37
C GLU A 253 13.06 -12.62 9.93
N THR A 254 13.17 -11.30 9.78
CA THR A 254 13.48 -10.66 8.51
C THR A 254 14.91 -10.15 8.50
N ILE A 255 15.52 -10.08 7.33
CA ILE A 255 16.92 -9.72 7.16
C ILE A 255 17.05 -8.51 6.25
N LEU A 256 17.87 -7.54 6.67
CA LEU A 256 18.44 -6.51 5.81
C LEU A 256 19.92 -6.81 5.59
N ARG A 257 20.32 -6.85 4.31
CA ARG A 257 21.74 -6.98 3.95
C ARG A 257 22.24 -5.71 3.31
N TRP A 258 23.42 -5.25 3.69
CA TRP A 258 24.08 -4.17 2.99
C TRP A 258 25.59 -4.32 3.02
N GLY A 259 26.27 -3.62 2.14
CA GLY A 259 27.72 -3.68 2.08
C GLY A 259 28.31 -2.36 1.62
N THR A 260 29.44 -1.98 2.23
CA THR A 260 30.28 -0.83 1.87
C THR A 260 31.73 -1.27 1.77
N GLY A 261 32.36 -1.01 0.62
CA GLY A 261 33.73 -1.49 0.36
C GLY A 261 33.82 -3.02 0.43
N GLU A 262 34.65 -3.54 1.35
CA GLU A 262 34.81 -5.00 1.54
C GLU A 262 33.91 -5.57 2.66
N LYS A 263 33.14 -4.74 3.34
CA LYS A 263 32.25 -5.17 4.41
C LYS A 263 30.88 -5.55 3.88
N THR A 264 30.35 -6.65 4.39
CA THR A 264 28.93 -6.99 4.28
C THR A 264 28.38 -7.15 5.68
N VAL A 265 27.24 -6.54 5.93
CA VAL A 265 26.47 -6.60 7.16
C VAL A 265 25.17 -7.33 6.88
N GLU A 266 24.76 -8.14 7.83
CA GLU A 266 23.46 -8.80 7.85
C GLU A 266 22.83 -8.46 9.18
N GLU A 267 21.72 -7.72 9.16
CA GLU A 267 20.97 -7.33 10.34
C GLU A 267 19.64 -8.05 10.35
N THR A 268 19.33 -8.72 11.45
CA THR A 268 18.12 -9.50 11.63
C THR A 268 17.14 -8.72 12.49
N PHE A 269 15.89 -8.75 12.11
CA PHE A 269 14.77 -8.14 12.84
C PHE A 269 13.85 -9.23 13.34
N ASP A 270 13.40 -9.10 14.58
CA ASP A 270 12.42 -9.99 15.17
C ASP A 270 11.12 -10.01 14.36
N ASP A 271 10.31 -11.05 14.55
CA ASP A 271 8.97 -11.13 14.01
C ASP A 271 8.12 -9.97 14.56
N VAL A 272 7.71 -9.09 13.68
CA VAL A 272 6.94 -7.88 13.99
C VAL A 272 5.70 -7.82 13.11
N ASP A 273 4.56 -7.65 13.73
CA ASP A 273 3.31 -7.38 12.99
C ASP A 273 3.32 -5.93 12.47
N GLN A 274 3.64 -5.78 11.19
CA GLN A 274 3.68 -4.49 10.51
C GLN A 274 2.29 -3.84 10.37
N TYR A 275 1.21 -4.62 10.31
CA TYR A 275 -0.16 -4.09 10.30
C TYR A 275 -0.52 -3.47 11.64
N ARG A 276 -0.05 -4.05 12.75
CA ARG A 276 -0.23 -3.44 14.08
C ARG A 276 0.52 -2.12 14.18
N LEU A 277 1.76 -2.05 13.69
CA LEU A 277 2.53 -0.79 13.70
C LEU A 277 1.87 0.29 12.85
N GLU A 278 1.29 -0.08 11.71
CA GLU A 278 0.51 0.81 10.84
C GLU A 278 -0.72 1.36 11.57
N VAL A 279 -1.51 0.50 12.19
CA VAL A 279 -2.71 0.89 12.98
C VAL A 279 -2.33 1.79 14.16
N GLU A 280 -1.29 1.44 14.90
CA GLU A 280 -0.79 2.26 16.03
C GLU A 280 -0.30 3.63 15.55
N HIS A 281 0.38 3.69 14.37
CA HIS A 281 0.82 4.94 13.77
C HIS A 281 -0.36 5.82 13.35
N PHE A 282 -1.36 5.23 12.66
CA PHE A 282 -2.59 5.93 12.28
C PHE A 282 -3.28 6.55 13.50
N ALA A 283 -3.53 5.74 14.52
CA ALA A 283 -4.19 6.20 15.75
C ALA A 283 -3.39 7.29 16.48
N ALA A 284 -2.06 7.17 16.52
CA ALA A 284 -1.19 8.20 17.10
C ALA A 284 -1.18 9.49 16.28
N SER A 285 -1.30 9.42 14.95
CA SER A 285 -1.39 10.58 14.07
C SER A 285 -2.71 11.33 14.29
N VAL A 286 -3.82 10.61 14.35
CA VAL A 286 -5.14 11.18 14.72
C VAL A 286 -5.11 11.86 16.08
N GLN A 287 -4.57 11.17 17.10
CA GLN A 287 -4.53 11.72 18.46
C GLN A 287 -3.63 12.97 18.57
N ALA A 288 -2.56 13.02 17.77
CA ALA A 288 -1.61 14.13 17.78
C ALA A 288 -2.00 15.25 16.80
N GLU A 289 -3.11 15.12 16.07
CA GLU A 289 -3.54 16.04 15.01
C GLU A 289 -2.39 16.36 14.03
N ARG A 290 -1.71 15.31 13.55
CA ARG A 290 -0.59 15.42 12.60
C ARG A 290 -0.78 14.47 11.41
N ASP A 291 -0.14 14.79 10.29
CA ASP A 291 -0.16 13.92 9.13
C ASP A 291 0.55 12.59 9.41
N PRO A 292 0.00 11.47 8.93
CA PRO A 292 0.66 10.16 8.99
C PRO A 292 1.82 10.08 8.00
N LEU A 293 2.64 9.04 8.11
CA LEU A 293 3.78 8.81 7.20
C LEU A 293 3.31 8.55 5.76
N THR A 294 2.21 7.82 5.59
CA THR A 294 1.59 7.55 4.29
C THR A 294 0.33 8.39 4.15
N ASP A 295 0.53 9.69 4.11
CA ASP A 295 -0.55 10.68 4.01
C ASP A 295 -1.12 10.79 2.58
N GLY A 296 -2.03 11.74 2.40
CA GLY A 296 -2.65 11.98 1.10
C GLY A 296 -1.68 12.49 0.03
N GLU A 297 -0.65 13.27 0.40
CA GLU A 297 0.35 13.76 -0.56
C GLU A 297 1.19 12.61 -1.10
N GLU A 298 1.58 11.67 -0.22
CA GLU A 298 2.29 10.45 -0.60
C GLU A 298 1.45 9.55 -1.50
N ALA A 299 0.17 9.36 -1.18
CA ALA A 299 -0.76 8.58 -1.99
C ALA A 299 -0.94 9.18 -3.40
N VAL A 300 -1.15 10.49 -3.51
CA VAL A 300 -1.28 11.19 -4.80
C VAL A 300 -0.01 11.06 -5.64
N ALA A 301 1.17 11.22 -5.03
CA ALA A 301 2.44 11.13 -5.74
C ALA A 301 2.69 9.69 -6.25
N ASN A 302 2.33 8.67 -5.45
CA ASN A 302 2.40 7.28 -5.89
C ASN A 302 1.45 7.02 -7.08
N MET A 303 0.19 7.47 -7.00
CA MET A 303 -0.78 7.34 -8.09
C MET A 303 -0.35 8.05 -9.37
N ARG A 304 0.22 9.26 -9.30
CA ARG A 304 0.77 9.97 -10.48
C ARG A 304 1.83 9.16 -11.19
N THR A 305 2.70 8.50 -10.45
CA THR A 305 3.73 7.63 -11.04
C THR A 305 3.10 6.38 -11.68
N ILE A 306 2.08 5.79 -11.06
CA ILE A 306 1.33 4.65 -11.60
C ILE A 306 0.63 5.04 -12.91
N ASP A 307 -0.08 6.17 -12.94
CA ASP A 307 -0.76 6.66 -14.15
C ASP A 307 0.22 6.91 -15.30
N ALA A 308 1.37 7.53 -15.00
CA ALA A 308 2.40 7.77 -16.00
C ALA A 308 3.01 6.47 -16.56
N LEU A 309 3.17 5.43 -15.72
CA LEU A 309 3.60 4.11 -16.18
C LEU A 309 2.57 3.45 -17.09
N TYR A 310 1.27 3.56 -16.79
CA TYR A 310 0.21 3.09 -17.68
C TYR A 310 0.18 3.87 -18.99
N GLU A 311 0.35 5.20 -18.95
CA GLU A 311 0.43 6.04 -20.15
C GLU A 311 1.64 5.66 -21.01
N ALA A 312 2.81 5.47 -20.40
CA ALA A 312 4.02 5.02 -21.11
C ALA A 312 3.81 3.66 -21.79
N ALA A 313 3.22 2.70 -21.08
CA ALA A 313 2.93 1.39 -21.66
C ALA A 313 1.92 1.44 -22.81
N ALA A 314 0.91 2.31 -22.71
CA ALA A 314 -0.13 2.45 -23.74
C ALA A 314 0.36 3.16 -24.99
N THR A 315 1.24 4.16 -24.85
CA THR A 315 1.74 4.99 -25.96
C THR A 315 3.03 4.46 -26.56
N GLY A 316 3.83 3.74 -25.76
CA GLY A 316 5.22 3.37 -26.11
C GLY A 316 6.16 4.59 -26.11
N GLU A 317 5.80 5.65 -25.43
CA GLU A 317 6.58 6.87 -25.29
C GLU A 317 7.01 7.06 -23.84
N THR A 318 8.17 7.65 -23.61
CA THR A 318 8.62 8.06 -22.27
C THR A 318 7.76 9.24 -21.80
N ILE A 319 7.20 9.16 -20.60
CA ILE A 319 6.28 10.16 -20.04
C ILE A 319 7.00 11.00 -18.99
N PRO A 320 6.96 12.35 -19.08
CA PRO A 320 7.42 13.25 -18.03
C PRO A 320 6.38 13.37 -16.90
N LEU A 321 6.88 13.52 -15.67
CA LEU A 321 6.10 13.80 -14.45
C LEU A 321 6.30 15.23 -13.96
#